data_663541901b30f689161f12a4256658bb
#
_entry.id   663541901b30f689161f12a4256658bb
#
_cell.length_a   1.000
_cell.length_b   1.000
_cell.length_c   1.000
_cell.angle_alpha   90.00
_cell.angle_beta   90.00
_cell.angle_gamma   90.00
#
_symmetry.space_group_name_H-M   'P 1'
#
loop_
_entity.id
_entity.type
_entity.pdbx_description
1 polymer ?
#
loop_
_entity_poly.entity_id
_entity_poly.type
_entity_poly.pdbx_seq_one_letter_code
_entity_poly.pdbx_strand_id
1 'polypeptide(L)'
;MDHSNTKIGIIGLGVLGGSYAEALHYAGYEHIIGVDIDTESIETAKSLGWIEDGSSDPKILSDCDIVISCLYPGIFVNWIKDNQDVLKSGALLSDVTGVKRVVVEKINQELRPDIEFIACHPMAGKEFKGIKYADAGRFQAANFIIVPTEHSSEQAIETMRTLAEEMHFKTITCLTPEEHDKMISYLSQLTHVIAVSLMNANDNDSLALYTGDSFRDLTRIAKINEEMWPELFILNKDYLIHDIDEFIQELAAFRDLVQNEDVEGMKKKMISSTTRRALFDKK
;
A
#
# COMPACT_ATOMS: atom_id res chain seq x y z
N MET A 1 5.82 8.71 21.40
CA MET A 1 5.16 7.60 22.16
C MET A 1 6.13 7.03 23.20
N ASP A 2 5.68 6.19 24.12
CA ASP A 2 6.58 5.52 25.10
C ASP A 2 7.18 4.27 24.45
N HIS A 3 8.39 4.39 23.91
CA HIS A 3 9.03 3.32 23.14
C HIS A 3 9.41 2.10 23.97
N SER A 4 9.65 2.29 25.28
CA SER A 4 10.05 1.22 26.20
C SER A 4 8.86 0.44 26.80
N ASN A 5 7.62 0.93 26.64
CA ASN A 5 6.44 0.26 27.20
C ASN A 5 5.38 -0.08 26.14
N THR A 6 5.40 0.60 24.98
CA THR A 6 4.44 0.32 23.92
C THR A 6 4.78 -0.99 23.21
N LYS A 7 3.84 -1.94 23.22
CA LYS A 7 3.97 -3.22 22.52
C LYS A 7 3.29 -3.15 21.15
N ILE A 8 4.05 -3.40 20.08
CA ILE A 8 3.56 -3.33 18.70
C ILE A 8 3.60 -4.73 18.08
N GLY A 9 2.43 -5.21 17.66
CA GLY A 9 2.29 -6.45 16.91
C GLY A 9 2.29 -6.19 15.40
N ILE A 10 2.98 -7.01 14.62
CA ILE A 10 2.98 -6.98 13.15
C ILE A 10 2.50 -8.32 12.63
N ILE A 11 1.42 -8.32 11.86
CA ILE A 11 0.84 -9.52 11.24
C ILE A 11 1.26 -9.55 9.76
N GLY A 12 2.05 -10.56 9.40
CA GLY A 12 2.67 -10.69 8.08
C GLY A 12 4.02 -10.01 8.01
N LEU A 13 5.11 -10.80 8.04
CA LEU A 13 6.51 -10.34 7.98
C LEU A 13 7.06 -10.42 6.54
N GLY A 14 6.22 -10.09 5.55
CA GLY A 14 6.66 -9.95 4.18
C GLY A 14 7.50 -8.68 3.94
N VAL A 15 7.46 -8.17 2.70
CA VAL A 15 8.22 -6.94 2.34
C VAL A 15 7.80 -5.75 3.18
N LEU A 16 6.50 -5.48 3.34
CA LEU A 16 6.02 -4.33 4.12
C LEU A 16 6.15 -4.57 5.62
N GLY A 17 5.69 -5.72 6.12
CA GLY A 17 5.76 -6.00 7.55
C GLY A 17 7.19 -6.06 8.08
N GLY A 18 8.12 -6.66 7.33
CA GLY A 18 9.54 -6.59 7.65
C GLY A 18 10.10 -5.16 7.65
N SER A 19 9.67 -4.33 6.67
CA SER A 19 10.08 -2.91 6.63
C SER A 19 9.51 -2.10 7.81
N TYR A 20 8.29 -2.41 8.25
CA TYR A 20 7.71 -1.83 9.46
C TYR A 20 8.49 -2.25 10.71
N ALA A 21 8.79 -3.56 10.85
CA ALA A 21 9.58 -4.06 11.96
C ALA A 21 10.95 -3.38 12.05
N GLU A 22 11.66 -3.30 10.93
CA GLU A 22 12.94 -2.62 10.81
C GLU A 22 12.84 -1.13 11.16
N ALA A 23 11.84 -0.41 10.61
CA ALA A 23 11.67 1.01 10.85
C ALA A 23 11.32 1.33 12.31
N LEU A 24 10.43 0.56 12.92
CA LEU A 24 10.05 0.69 14.33
C LEU A 24 11.23 0.36 15.26
N HIS A 25 12.02 -0.66 14.93
CA HIS A 25 13.25 -0.96 15.66
C HIS A 25 14.24 0.23 15.62
N TYR A 26 14.46 0.83 14.45
CA TYR A 26 15.32 2.01 14.33
C TYR A 26 14.74 3.27 14.98
N ALA A 27 13.41 3.37 15.10
CA ALA A 27 12.75 4.41 15.87
C ALA A 27 12.89 4.22 17.40
N GLY A 28 13.41 3.07 17.85
CA GLY A 28 13.71 2.79 19.24
C GLY A 28 12.62 2.05 20.01
N TYR A 29 11.64 1.44 19.33
CA TYR A 29 10.66 0.56 19.98
C TYR A 29 11.31 -0.74 20.40
N GLU A 30 11.16 -1.08 21.70
CA GLU A 30 11.79 -2.25 22.30
C GLU A 30 10.95 -3.53 22.16
N HIS A 31 9.62 -3.39 22.12
CA HIS A 31 8.66 -4.51 22.15
C HIS A 31 7.91 -4.63 20.82
N ILE A 32 8.57 -5.17 19.80
CA ILE A 32 7.97 -5.47 18.50
C ILE A 32 7.77 -6.97 18.40
N ILE A 33 6.52 -7.41 18.18
CA ILE A 33 6.11 -8.82 18.11
C ILE A 33 5.67 -9.14 16.69
N GLY A 34 6.22 -10.19 16.10
CA GLY A 34 5.89 -10.62 14.73
C GLY A 34 4.99 -11.84 14.67
N VAL A 35 4.01 -11.84 13.79
CA VAL A 35 3.22 -13.04 13.44
C VAL A 35 3.31 -13.30 11.95
N ASP A 36 3.73 -14.51 11.58
CA ASP A 36 3.72 -14.97 10.19
C ASP A 36 3.52 -16.49 10.13
N ILE A 37 2.90 -16.98 9.06
CA ILE A 37 2.79 -18.43 8.80
C ILE A 37 4.15 -19.02 8.35
N ASP A 38 5.01 -18.19 7.79
CA ASP A 38 6.37 -18.53 7.38
C ASP A 38 7.35 -18.33 8.55
N THR A 39 7.75 -19.43 9.17
CA THR A 39 8.68 -19.42 10.29
C THR A 39 10.08 -18.93 9.90
N GLU A 40 10.50 -19.05 8.64
CA GLU A 40 11.78 -18.51 8.16
C GLU A 40 11.77 -16.98 8.20
N SER A 41 10.64 -16.35 7.84
CA SER A 41 10.47 -14.90 7.97
C SER A 41 10.55 -14.43 9.42
N ILE A 42 9.95 -15.18 10.36
CA ILE A 42 10.03 -14.88 11.81
C ILE A 42 11.48 -14.95 12.29
N GLU A 43 12.18 -16.06 12.02
CA GLU A 43 13.56 -16.25 12.45
C GLU A 43 14.51 -15.20 11.81
N THR A 44 14.26 -14.83 10.57
CA THR A 44 15.00 -13.76 9.90
C THR A 44 14.82 -12.42 10.62
N ALA A 45 13.59 -12.01 10.92
CA ALA A 45 13.32 -10.77 11.65
C ALA A 45 13.95 -10.76 13.06
N LYS A 46 13.90 -11.90 13.77
CA LYS A 46 14.56 -12.08 15.08
C LYS A 46 16.07 -11.99 14.98
N SER A 47 16.68 -12.67 14.00
CA SER A 47 18.14 -12.68 13.81
C SER A 47 18.72 -11.30 13.47
N LEU A 48 17.90 -10.45 12.80
CA LEU A 48 18.23 -9.07 12.47
C LEU A 48 17.95 -8.10 13.64
N GLY A 49 17.33 -8.57 14.72
CA GLY A 49 16.95 -7.76 15.88
C GLY A 49 15.76 -6.83 15.61
N TRP A 50 15.02 -7.03 14.52
CA TRP A 50 13.89 -6.18 14.18
C TRP A 50 12.64 -6.45 15.03
N ILE A 51 12.51 -7.66 15.57
CA ILE A 51 11.45 -8.04 16.50
C ILE A 51 12.05 -8.69 17.74
N GLU A 52 11.42 -8.45 18.91
CA GLU A 52 11.77 -9.10 20.17
C GLU A 52 11.41 -10.58 20.14
N ASP A 53 10.20 -10.89 19.68
CA ASP A 53 9.71 -12.28 19.57
C ASP A 53 8.71 -12.42 18.40
N GLY A 54 8.43 -13.66 18.01
CA GLY A 54 7.47 -13.95 16.95
C GLY A 54 7.02 -15.40 16.96
N SER A 55 5.82 -15.63 16.43
CA SER A 55 5.17 -16.93 16.36
C SER A 55 4.23 -17.04 15.19
N SER A 56 3.95 -18.26 14.74
CA SER A 56 2.82 -18.53 13.86
C SER A 56 1.47 -18.61 14.61
N ASP A 57 1.48 -18.70 15.95
CA ASP A 57 0.29 -18.64 16.77
C ASP A 57 -0.03 -17.16 17.10
N PRO A 58 -1.19 -16.61 16.64
CA PRO A 58 -1.60 -15.23 16.90
C PRO A 58 -1.73 -14.88 18.39
N LYS A 59 -1.81 -15.85 19.30
CA LYS A 59 -1.91 -15.62 20.74
C LYS A 59 -0.76 -14.80 21.31
N ILE A 60 0.40 -14.76 20.63
CA ILE A 60 1.53 -13.93 21.03
C ILE A 60 1.20 -12.43 21.02
N LEU A 61 0.14 -12.00 20.30
CA LEU A 61 -0.32 -10.61 20.21
C LEU A 61 -1.18 -10.16 21.40
N SER A 62 -1.50 -11.04 22.36
CA SER A 62 -2.48 -10.79 23.42
C SER A 62 -2.19 -9.59 24.32
N ASP A 63 -0.94 -9.13 24.36
CA ASP A 63 -0.49 -7.97 25.15
C ASP A 63 -0.15 -6.75 24.31
N CYS A 64 -0.32 -6.81 22.96
CA CYS A 64 0.04 -5.71 22.08
C CYS A 64 -0.95 -4.54 22.22
N ASP A 65 -0.40 -3.32 22.32
CA ASP A 65 -1.18 -2.07 22.36
C ASP A 65 -1.63 -1.64 20.99
N ILE A 66 -0.76 -1.87 20.00
CA ILE A 66 -0.98 -1.55 18.60
C ILE A 66 -0.71 -2.81 17.79
N VAL A 67 -1.61 -3.13 16.85
CA VAL A 67 -1.44 -4.26 15.95
C VAL A 67 -1.57 -3.79 14.50
N ILE A 68 -0.55 -4.02 13.69
CA ILE A 68 -0.49 -3.59 12.29
C ILE A 68 -0.58 -4.82 11.39
N SER A 69 -1.64 -4.92 10.60
CA SER A 69 -1.82 -5.98 9.62
C SER A 69 -1.15 -5.62 8.30
N CYS A 70 -0.15 -6.40 7.91
CA CYS A 70 0.55 -6.32 6.63
C CYS A 70 0.10 -7.43 5.66
N LEU A 71 -1.14 -7.89 5.79
CA LEU A 71 -1.76 -8.93 4.98
C LEU A 71 -2.48 -8.34 3.76
N TYR A 72 -2.77 -9.19 2.77
CA TYR A 72 -3.65 -8.84 1.66
C TYR A 72 -5.11 -8.65 2.15
N PRO A 73 -5.93 -7.85 1.46
CA PRO A 73 -7.25 -7.43 1.96
C PRO A 73 -8.15 -8.58 2.42
N GLY A 74 -8.36 -9.61 1.60
CA GLY A 74 -9.20 -10.75 1.94
C GLY A 74 -8.63 -11.61 3.06
N ILE A 75 -7.30 -11.77 3.09
CA ILE A 75 -6.62 -12.49 4.17
C ILE A 75 -6.78 -11.72 5.48
N PHE A 76 -6.64 -10.39 5.47
CA PHE A 76 -6.82 -9.56 6.65
C PHE A 76 -8.25 -9.66 7.22
N VAL A 77 -9.27 -9.53 6.39
CA VAL A 77 -10.68 -9.68 6.82
C VAL A 77 -10.93 -11.06 7.45
N ASN A 78 -10.44 -12.13 6.83
CA ASN A 78 -10.57 -13.48 7.38
C ASN A 78 -9.78 -13.65 8.68
N TRP A 79 -8.57 -13.09 8.74
CA TRP A 79 -7.75 -13.13 9.95
C TRP A 79 -8.49 -12.51 11.15
N ILE A 80 -9.16 -11.37 10.96
CA ILE A 80 -9.96 -10.73 12.02
C ILE A 80 -11.10 -11.64 12.47
N LYS A 81 -11.84 -12.27 11.55
CA LYS A 81 -12.93 -13.21 11.90
C LYS A 81 -12.45 -14.35 12.79
N ASP A 82 -11.27 -14.87 12.48
CA ASP A 82 -10.75 -16.06 13.12
C ASP A 82 -9.95 -15.77 14.40
N ASN A 83 -9.38 -14.56 14.55
CA ASN A 83 -8.35 -14.31 15.57
C ASN A 83 -8.54 -13.04 16.41
N GLN A 84 -9.56 -12.20 16.17
CA GLN A 84 -9.70 -10.97 16.94
C GLN A 84 -9.81 -11.19 18.48
N ASP A 85 -10.25 -12.36 18.91
CA ASP A 85 -10.38 -12.71 20.33
C ASP A 85 -9.03 -12.79 21.07
N VAL A 86 -7.92 -12.92 20.33
CA VAL A 86 -6.58 -12.89 20.95
C VAL A 86 -6.12 -11.47 21.25
N LEU A 87 -6.70 -10.46 20.61
CA LEU A 87 -6.29 -9.07 20.80
C LEU A 87 -6.81 -8.55 22.14
N LYS A 88 -5.98 -7.79 22.85
CA LYS A 88 -6.41 -7.22 24.14
C LYS A 88 -7.48 -6.14 23.94
N SER A 89 -8.36 -6.02 24.91
CA SER A 89 -9.34 -4.92 24.96
C SER A 89 -8.64 -3.56 24.95
N GLY A 90 -9.11 -2.64 24.12
CA GLY A 90 -8.50 -1.33 23.94
C GLY A 90 -7.29 -1.30 23.00
N ALA A 91 -6.94 -2.40 22.34
CA ALA A 91 -5.88 -2.39 21.33
C ALA A 91 -6.27 -1.53 20.12
N LEU A 92 -5.28 -0.86 19.53
CA LEU A 92 -5.42 -0.15 18.26
C LEU A 92 -5.01 -1.08 17.12
N LEU A 93 -5.94 -1.41 16.24
CA LEU A 93 -5.69 -2.19 15.03
C LEU A 93 -5.49 -1.25 13.84
N SER A 94 -4.49 -1.54 13.01
CA SER A 94 -4.27 -0.83 11.73
C SER A 94 -3.94 -1.81 10.61
N ASP A 95 -4.00 -1.34 9.37
CA ASP A 95 -3.65 -2.10 8.17
C ASP A 95 -2.77 -1.31 7.19
N VAL A 96 -2.26 -2.01 6.18
CA VAL A 96 -1.46 -1.40 5.09
C VAL A 96 -2.05 -1.67 3.70
N THR A 97 -3.29 -2.12 3.61
CA THR A 97 -3.91 -2.54 2.34
C THR A 97 -3.99 -1.41 1.32
N GLY A 98 -3.94 -1.76 0.04
CA GLY A 98 -3.96 -0.81 -1.06
C GLY A 98 -5.34 -0.27 -1.47
N VAL A 99 -6.42 -0.71 -0.81
CA VAL A 99 -7.81 -0.25 -1.00
C VAL A 99 -8.48 -0.11 0.35
N LYS A 100 -9.43 0.82 0.50
CA LYS A 100 -9.97 1.18 1.81
C LYS A 100 -11.48 1.00 1.95
N ARG A 101 -12.32 1.46 1.02
CA ARG A 101 -13.78 1.42 1.18
C ARG A 101 -14.29 0.06 1.64
N VAL A 102 -14.05 -0.96 0.85
CA VAL A 102 -14.54 -2.32 1.12
C VAL A 102 -13.86 -2.96 2.32
N VAL A 103 -12.58 -2.69 2.54
CA VAL A 103 -11.83 -3.24 3.69
C VAL A 103 -12.34 -2.61 4.98
N VAL A 104 -12.44 -1.29 5.05
CA VAL A 104 -12.94 -0.56 6.23
C VAL A 104 -14.35 -0.99 6.58
N GLU A 105 -15.25 -1.07 5.58
CA GLU A 105 -16.63 -1.53 5.78
C GLU A 105 -16.65 -2.93 6.40
N LYS A 106 -15.92 -3.89 5.83
CA LYS A 106 -15.91 -5.27 6.31
C LYS A 106 -15.29 -5.39 7.71
N ILE A 107 -14.20 -4.69 7.98
CA ILE A 107 -13.57 -4.72 9.31
C ILE A 107 -14.51 -4.12 10.35
N ASN A 108 -15.13 -2.98 10.09
CA ASN A 108 -16.08 -2.35 11.02
C ASN A 108 -17.33 -3.21 11.31
N GLN A 109 -17.74 -4.06 10.36
CA GLN A 109 -18.84 -5.01 10.57
C GLN A 109 -18.47 -6.22 11.44
N GLU A 110 -17.21 -6.64 11.42
CA GLU A 110 -16.76 -7.88 12.06
C GLU A 110 -16.01 -7.63 13.37
N LEU A 111 -15.40 -6.45 13.54
CA LEU A 111 -14.48 -6.19 14.65
C LEU A 111 -15.25 -6.00 15.96
N ARG A 112 -14.70 -6.56 17.03
CA ARG A 112 -15.22 -6.36 18.39
C ARG A 112 -15.24 -4.87 18.76
N PRO A 113 -16.28 -4.40 19.47
CA PRO A 113 -16.46 -2.97 19.75
C PRO A 113 -15.43 -2.40 20.74
N ASP A 114 -14.65 -3.23 21.41
CA ASP A 114 -13.59 -2.84 22.35
C ASP A 114 -12.20 -2.76 21.69
N ILE A 115 -12.11 -2.92 20.35
CA ILE A 115 -10.91 -2.73 19.55
C ILE A 115 -11.18 -1.57 18.58
N GLU A 116 -10.29 -0.60 18.55
CA GLU A 116 -10.37 0.50 17.61
C GLU A 116 -9.62 0.16 16.31
N PHE A 117 -10.22 0.47 15.15
CA PHE A 117 -9.58 0.30 13.85
C PHE A 117 -9.32 1.63 13.17
N ILE A 118 -8.09 1.84 12.74
CA ILE A 118 -7.66 2.97 11.91
C ILE A 118 -6.95 2.47 10.67
N ALA A 119 -7.56 2.69 9.50
CA ALA A 119 -6.99 2.23 8.24
C ALA A 119 -5.85 3.14 7.78
N CYS A 120 -4.76 2.54 7.26
CA CYS A 120 -3.61 3.26 6.74
C CYS A 120 -3.11 2.66 5.42
N HIS A 121 -2.43 3.48 4.62
CA HIS A 121 -1.79 3.02 3.39
C HIS A 121 -0.42 3.67 3.22
N PRO A 122 0.68 2.94 3.47
CA PRO A 122 2.03 3.37 3.10
C PRO A 122 2.20 3.24 1.59
N MET A 123 2.42 4.36 0.90
CA MET A 123 2.67 4.38 -0.55
C MET A 123 4.09 3.91 -0.89
N ALA A 124 4.48 2.73 -0.37
CA ALA A 124 5.84 2.18 -0.39
C ALA A 124 5.92 0.75 -0.94
N GLY A 125 4.94 0.32 -1.73
CA GLY A 125 4.91 -1.00 -2.35
C GLY A 125 6.10 -1.22 -3.31
N LYS A 126 6.52 -2.48 -3.45
CA LYS A 126 7.48 -2.96 -4.47
C LYS A 126 7.00 -4.28 -5.04
N GLU A 127 7.54 -4.62 -6.21
CA GLU A 127 7.16 -5.80 -6.99
C GLU A 127 7.85 -7.10 -6.50
N PHE A 128 8.29 -7.14 -5.23
CA PHE A 128 8.97 -8.28 -4.62
C PHE A 128 8.14 -8.91 -3.50
N LYS A 129 8.40 -10.19 -3.19
CA LYS A 129 7.78 -10.94 -2.10
C LYS A 129 8.83 -11.40 -1.09
N GLY A 130 8.47 -11.41 0.20
CA GLY A 130 9.25 -11.95 1.31
C GLY A 130 10.13 -10.95 2.04
N ILE A 131 10.47 -11.30 3.27
CA ILE A 131 11.20 -10.45 4.22
C ILE A 131 12.59 -10.01 3.73
N LYS A 132 13.25 -10.82 2.91
CA LYS A 132 14.57 -10.52 2.34
C LYS A 132 14.63 -9.24 1.49
N TYR A 133 13.47 -8.72 1.09
CA TYR A 133 13.33 -7.45 0.37
C TYR A 133 12.79 -6.33 1.24
N ALA A 134 12.67 -6.56 2.55
CA ALA A 134 12.33 -5.52 3.50
C ALA A 134 13.44 -4.45 3.53
N ASP A 135 13.04 -3.20 3.72
CA ASP A 135 13.94 -2.04 3.69
C ASP A 135 13.18 -0.83 4.25
N ALA A 136 13.51 -0.41 5.46
CA ALA A 136 12.92 0.76 6.10
C ALA A 136 13.21 2.06 5.34
N GLY A 137 14.33 2.13 4.62
CA GLY A 137 14.72 3.31 3.85
C GLY A 137 13.72 3.69 2.75
N ARG A 138 12.85 2.75 2.33
CA ARG A 138 11.77 3.04 1.37
C ARG A 138 10.75 4.05 1.85
N PHE A 139 10.55 4.19 3.15
CA PHE A 139 9.58 5.09 3.74
C PHE A 139 9.97 6.56 3.60
N GLN A 140 11.26 6.88 3.58
CA GLN A 140 11.77 8.25 3.46
C GLN A 140 11.33 9.00 2.19
N ALA A 141 11.00 8.28 1.12
CA ALA A 141 10.51 8.87 -0.13
C ALA A 141 9.00 8.65 -0.34
N ALA A 142 8.35 7.92 0.57
CA ALA A 142 6.96 7.51 0.45
C ALA A 142 6.01 8.44 1.21
N ASN A 143 4.78 8.52 0.72
CA ASN A 143 3.69 9.16 1.43
C ASN A 143 2.98 8.12 2.33
N PHE A 144 2.45 8.58 3.45
CA PHE A 144 1.62 7.78 4.34
C PHE A 144 0.21 8.36 4.38
N ILE A 145 -0.78 7.54 4.07
CA ILE A 145 -2.18 7.96 4.06
C ILE A 145 -2.87 7.33 5.26
N ILE A 146 -3.41 8.17 6.14
CA ILE A 146 -4.31 7.77 7.21
C ILE A 146 -5.73 7.93 6.69
N VAL A 147 -6.57 6.93 6.92
CA VAL A 147 -7.94 6.91 6.41
C VAL A 147 -8.91 6.78 7.58
N PRO A 148 -9.15 7.89 8.32
CA PRO A 148 -10.08 7.90 9.42
C PRO A 148 -11.52 7.72 8.94
N THR A 149 -12.35 7.17 9.82
CA THR A 149 -13.79 7.05 9.67
C THR A 149 -14.49 7.83 10.79
N GLU A 150 -15.82 7.89 10.79
CA GLU A 150 -16.60 8.46 11.89
C GLU A 150 -16.38 7.72 13.23
N HIS A 151 -15.83 6.51 13.19
CA HIS A 151 -15.51 5.70 14.37
C HIS A 151 -14.07 5.86 14.86
N SER A 152 -13.23 6.60 14.13
CA SER A 152 -11.82 6.79 14.49
C SER A 152 -11.66 7.92 15.49
N SER A 153 -11.02 7.65 16.63
CA SER A 153 -10.69 8.67 17.62
C SER A 153 -9.55 9.59 17.14
N GLU A 154 -9.51 10.81 17.67
CA GLU A 154 -8.38 11.71 17.45
C GLU A 154 -7.05 11.09 17.96
N GLN A 155 -7.12 10.31 19.04
CA GLN A 155 -5.96 9.61 19.59
C GLN A 155 -5.42 8.55 18.62
N ALA A 156 -6.26 7.77 17.96
CA ALA A 156 -5.84 6.78 16.96
C ALA A 156 -5.17 7.46 15.75
N ILE A 157 -5.75 8.56 15.26
CA ILE A 157 -5.18 9.33 14.15
C ILE A 157 -3.79 9.87 14.52
N GLU A 158 -3.66 10.44 15.73
CA GLU A 158 -2.38 11.00 16.19
C GLU A 158 -1.35 9.90 16.47
N THR A 159 -1.78 8.75 16.97
CA THR A 159 -0.90 7.58 17.13
C THR A 159 -0.31 7.12 15.80
N MET A 160 -1.14 6.97 14.77
CA MET A 160 -0.65 6.57 13.46
C MET A 160 0.20 7.65 12.78
N ARG A 161 -0.11 8.93 13.02
CA ARG A 161 0.72 10.06 12.57
C ARG A 161 2.11 10.01 13.20
N THR A 162 2.17 9.85 14.52
CA THR A 162 3.43 9.75 15.26
C THR A 162 4.27 8.56 14.76
N LEU A 163 3.67 7.37 14.60
CA LEU A 163 4.37 6.22 14.04
C LEU A 163 4.93 6.49 12.64
N ALA A 164 4.14 7.12 11.77
CA ALA A 164 4.58 7.44 10.42
C ALA A 164 5.73 8.46 10.41
N GLU A 165 5.70 9.46 11.30
CA GLU A 165 6.79 10.44 11.47
C GLU A 165 8.08 9.76 11.96
N GLU A 166 7.98 8.90 12.98
CA GLU A 166 9.10 8.16 13.56
C GLU A 166 9.70 7.15 12.57
N MET A 167 8.87 6.57 11.68
CA MET A 167 9.33 5.73 10.56
C MET A 167 9.84 6.56 9.35
N HIS A 168 9.89 7.88 9.46
CA HIS A 168 10.41 8.81 8.46
C HIS A 168 9.64 8.85 7.13
N PHE A 169 8.32 8.66 7.15
CA PHE A 169 7.54 8.92 5.95
C PHE A 169 7.61 10.38 5.52
N LYS A 170 7.73 10.63 4.21
CA LYS A 170 7.94 11.96 3.64
C LYS A 170 6.75 12.90 3.86
N THR A 171 5.54 12.39 3.68
CA THR A 171 4.31 13.17 3.75
C THR A 171 3.24 12.32 4.41
N ILE A 172 2.49 12.90 5.34
CA ILE A 172 1.38 12.23 6.02
C ILE A 172 0.10 13.00 5.70
N THR A 173 -0.88 12.32 5.14
CA THR A 173 -2.14 12.92 4.68
C THR A 173 -3.32 12.10 5.21
N CYS A 174 -4.42 12.79 5.56
CA CYS A 174 -5.69 12.14 5.89
C CYS A 174 -6.64 12.25 4.69
N LEU A 175 -7.28 11.15 4.33
CA LEU A 175 -8.31 11.06 3.29
C LEU A 175 -9.48 10.22 3.80
N THR A 176 -10.68 10.47 3.30
CA THR A 176 -11.79 9.53 3.49
C THR A 176 -11.54 8.24 2.69
N PRO A 177 -12.20 7.11 3.01
CA PRO A 177 -12.08 5.88 2.23
C PRO A 177 -12.39 6.07 0.73
N GLU A 178 -13.39 6.91 0.42
CA GLU A 178 -13.81 7.25 -0.95
C GLU A 178 -12.75 8.05 -1.69
N GLU A 179 -12.23 9.10 -1.06
CA GLU A 179 -11.15 9.93 -1.63
C GLU A 179 -9.90 9.10 -1.88
N HIS A 180 -9.53 8.24 -0.90
CA HIS A 180 -8.40 7.33 -1.03
C HIS A 180 -8.56 6.43 -2.26
N ASP A 181 -9.67 5.68 -2.35
CA ASP A 181 -9.85 4.68 -3.40
C ASP A 181 -9.96 5.31 -4.79
N LYS A 182 -10.59 6.50 -4.89
CA LYS A 182 -10.62 7.29 -6.12
C LYS A 182 -9.21 7.73 -6.54
N MET A 183 -8.38 8.20 -5.61
CA MET A 183 -7.00 8.60 -5.88
C MET A 183 -6.13 7.42 -6.29
N ILE A 184 -6.26 6.29 -5.59
CA ILE A 184 -5.50 5.06 -5.86
C ILE A 184 -5.89 4.45 -7.21
N SER A 185 -7.15 4.51 -7.60
CA SER A 185 -7.60 4.06 -8.91
C SER A 185 -6.78 4.72 -10.03
N TYR A 186 -6.70 6.04 -10.02
CA TYR A 186 -6.01 6.80 -11.06
C TYR A 186 -4.47 6.73 -10.95
N LEU A 187 -3.92 6.99 -9.74
CA LEU A 187 -2.47 7.15 -9.55
C LEU A 187 -1.70 5.83 -9.49
N SER A 188 -2.38 4.73 -9.16
CA SER A 188 -1.76 3.42 -8.97
C SER A 188 -2.38 2.36 -9.88
N GLN A 189 -3.66 2.06 -9.74
CA GLN A 189 -4.28 0.92 -10.43
C GLN A 189 -4.30 1.11 -11.95
N LEU A 190 -4.75 2.26 -12.44
CA LEU A 190 -4.73 2.58 -13.87
C LEU A 190 -3.32 2.52 -14.46
N THR A 191 -2.32 3.02 -13.75
CA THR A 191 -0.93 2.99 -14.24
C THR A 191 -0.40 1.56 -14.42
N HIS A 192 -0.77 0.64 -13.52
CA HIS A 192 -0.44 -0.78 -13.67
C HIS A 192 -1.20 -1.43 -14.82
N VAL A 193 -2.49 -1.12 -14.99
CA VAL A 193 -3.28 -1.61 -16.15
C VAL A 193 -2.65 -1.15 -17.46
N ILE A 194 -2.25 0.12 -17.56
CA ILE A 194 -1.58 0.67 -18.75
C ILE A 194 -0.26 -0.08 -19.02
N ALA A 195 0.58 -0.27 -18.02
CA ALA A 195 1.86 -0.94 -18.18
C ALA A 195 1.70 -2.41 -18.62
N VAL A 196 0.78 -3.15 -18.00
CA VAL A 196 0.46 -4.53 -18.37
C VAL A 196 -0.13 -4.60 -19.77
N SER A 197 -1.07 -3.72 -20.12
CA SER A 197 -1.70 -3.68 -21.44
C SER A 197 -0.69 -3.32 -22.52
N LEU A 198 0.22 -2.38 -22.25
CA LEU A 198 1.27 -2.00 -23.20
C LEU A 198 2.22 -3.17 -23.49
N MET A 199 2.61 -3.93 -22.47
CA MET A 199 3.45 -5.12 -22.64
C MET A 199 2.74 -6.21 -23.47
N ASN A 200 1.43 -6.38 -23.26
CA ASN A 200 0.63 -7.39 -23.95
C ASN A 200 0.16 -6.97 -25.37
N ALA A 201 0.30 -5.69 -25.72
CA ALA A 201 -0.13 -5.17 -27.02
C ALA A 201 0.76 -5.62 -28.20
N ASN A 202 1.95 -6.14 -27.91
CA ASN A 202 2.91 -6.61 -28.92
C ASN A 202 3.70 -7.81 -28.36
N ASP A 203 3.68 -8.93 -29.09
CA ASP A 203 4.29 -10.21 -28.71
C ASP A 203 5.69 -10.45 -29.33
N ASN A 204 6.28 -9.42 -29.94
CA ASN A 204 7.59 -9.55 -30.56
C ASN A 204 8.74 -9.50 -29.53
N ASP A 205 9.30 -10.64 -29.18
CA ASP A 205 10.40 -10.78 -28.21
C ASP A 205 11.66 -9.99 -28.61
N SER A 206 11.86 -9.70 -29.91
CA SER A 206 13.01 -8.92 -30.37
C SER A 206 12.96 -7.45 -29.97
N LEU A 207 11.82 -6.93 -29.50
CA LEU A 207 11.70 -5.55 -29.02
C LEU A 207 12.69 -5.23 -27.89
N ALA A 208 13.07 -6.21 -27.11
CA ALA A 208 14.08 -6.05 -26.04
C ALA A 208 15.43 -5.56 -26.57
N LEU A 209 15.78 -5.87 -27.84
CA LEU A 209 17.02 -5.43 -28.48
C LEU A 209 17.00 -3.96 -28.90
N TYR A 210 15.82 -3.37 -29.04
CA TYR A 210 15.62 -2.01 -29.57
C TYR A 210 15.08 -1.03 -28.54
N THR A 211 14.81 -1.50 -27.32
CA THR A 211 14.15 -0.71 -26.27
C THR A 211 15.08 0.36 -25.71
N GLY A 212 14.53 1.56 -25.48
CA GLY A 212 15.16 2.67 -24.77
C GLY A 212 14.61 2.81 -23.33
N ASP A 213 15.14 3.80 -22.60
CA ASP A 213 14.75 4.05 -21.20
C ASP A 213 13.27 4.40 -21.06
N SER A 214 12.70 5.19 -21.98
CA SER A 214 11.28 5.58 -21.94
C SER A 214 10.33 4.38 -21.88
N PHE A 215 10.61 3.32 -22.66
CA PHE A 215 9.79 2.12 -22.63
C PHE A 215 9.99 1.35 -21.32
N ARG A 216 11.25 1.21 -20.87
CA ARG A 216 11.58 0.54 -19.60
C ARG A 216 10.93 1.24 -18.40
N ASP A 217 10.98 2.57 -18.36
CA ASP A 217 10.39 3.36 -17.27
C ASP A 217 8.87 3.21 -17.25
N LEU A 218 8.21 3.28 -18.40
CA LEU A 218 6.76 3.16 -18.52
C LEU A 218 6.25 1.75 -18.19
N THR A 219 7.04 0.71 -18.49
CA THR A 219 6.66 -0.69 -18.31
C THR A 219 7.26 -1.36 -17.07
N ARG A 220 8.05 -0.64 -16.27
CA ARG A 220 8.72 -1.19 -15.08
C ARG A 220 7.75 -1.92 -14.15
N ILE A 221 6.56 -1.35 -13.95
CA ILE A 221 5.52 -1.88 -13.07
C ILE A 221 4.64 -2.97 -13.72
N ALA A 222 4.89 -3.33 -14.98
CA ALA A 222 4.20 -4.45 -15.63
C ALA A 222 4.63 -5.82 -15.07
N LYS A 223 5.80 -5.89 -14.40
CA LYS A 223 6.17 -7.05 -13.59
C LYS A 223 5.39 -6.99 -12.28
N ILE A 224 4.20 -7.55 -12.30
CA ILE A 224 3.15 -7.37 -11.30
C ILE A 224 2.92 -8.65 -10.50
N ASN A 225 2.45 -8.52 -9.26
CA ASN A 225 2.05 -9.67 -8.44
C ASN A 225 0.64 -10.14 -8.86
N GLU A 226 0.59 -11.25 -9.56
CA GLU A 226 -0.60 -11.83 -10.17
C GLU A 226 -1.65 -12.36 -9.16
N GLU A 227 -1.30 -12.49 -7.89
CA GLU A 227 -2.23 -12.91 -6.84
C GLU A 227 -2.87 -11.69 -6.15
N MET A 228 -2.10 -10.67 -5.84
CA MET A 228 -2.56 -9.50 -5.11
C MET A 228 -3.36 -8.51 -5.98
N TRP A 229 -2.86 -8.20 -7.17
CA TRP A 229 -3.43 -7.13 -7.99
C TRP A 229 -4.85 -7.38 -8.48
N PRO A 230 -5.23 -8.61 -8.89
CA PRO A 230 -6.63 -8.88 -9.24
C PRO A 230 -7.60 -8.61 -8.10
N GLU A 231 -7.22 -8.92 -6.86
CA GLU A 231 -8.04 -8.59 -5.70
C GLU A 231 -8.22 -7.09 -5.54
N LEU A 232 -7.11 -6.32 -5.60
CA LEU A 232 -7.15 -4.85 -5.50
C LEU A 232 -8.00 -4.21 -6.61
N PHE A 233 -7.90 -4.70 -7.85
CA PHE A 233 -8.69 -4.22 -8.98
C PHE A 233 -10.19 -4.49 -8.77
N ILE A 234 -10.56 -5.68 -8.30
CA ILE A 234 -11.96 -6.04 -8.08
C ILE A 234 -12.56 -5.27 -6.90
N LEU A 235 -11.81 -5.07 -5.82
CA LEU A 235 -12.27 -4.31 -4.65
C LEU A 235 -12.50 -2.82 -4.95
N ASN A 236 -11.91 -2.29 -6.03
CA ASN A 236 -12.03 -0.88 -6.46
C ASN A 236 -12.54 -0.76 -7.91
N LYS A 237 -13.26 -1.77 -8.41
CA LYS A 237 -13.60 -1.91 -9.83
C LYS A 237 -14.40 -0.76 -10.42
N ASP A 238 -15.26 -0.12 -9.64
CA ASP A 238 -16.12 0.97 -10.09
C ASP A 238 -15.30 2.20 -10.50
N TYR A 239 -14.37 2.64 -9.66
CA TYR A 239 -13.45 3.73 -10.00
C TYR A 239 -12.46 3.32 -11.09
N LEU A 240 -11.92 2.10 -11.02
CA LEU A 240 -10.94 1.64 -12.00
C LEU A 240 -11.54 1.53 -13.43
N ILE A 241 -12.76 1.01 -13.56
CA ILE A 241 -13.43 0.94 -14.87
C ILE A 241 -13.65 2.34 -15.42
N HIS A 242 -14.14 3.27 -14.58
CA HIS A 242 -14.31 4.66 -14.98
C HIS A 242 -13.01 5.28 -15.50
N ASP A 243 -11.93 5.13 -14.76
CA ASP A 243 -10.62 5.70 -15.13
C ASP A 243 -10.04 5.05 -16.40
N ILE A 244 -10.25 3.75 -16.60
CA ILE A 244 -9.87 3.04 -17.83
C ILE A 244 -10.65 3.61 -19.02
N ASP A 245 -11.96 3.81 -18.88
CA ASP A 245 -12.80 4.34 -19.97
C ASP A 245 -12.40 5.77 -20.34
N GLU A 246 -12.14 6.63 -19.37
CA GLU A 246 -11.61 7.98 -19.57
C GLU A 246 -10.25 7.96 -20.28
N PHE A 247 -9.36 7.05 -19.89
CA PHE A 247 -8.05 6.90 -20.53
C PHE A 247 -8.16 6.40 -21.96
N ILE A 248 -9.07 5.46 -22.26
CA ILE A 248 -9.34 4.98 -23.61
C ILE A 248 -9.84 6.12 -24.51
N GLN A 249 -10.74 6.97 -23.99
CA GLN A 249 -11.25 8.14 -24.73
C GLN A 249 -10.13 9.14 -25.02
N GLU A 250 -9.26 9.42 -24.05
CA GLU A 250 -8.12 10.33 -24.24
C GLU A 250 -7.09 9.77 -25.25
N LEU A 251 -6.85 8.47 -25.21
CA LEU A 251 -5.97 7.79 -26.19
C LEU A 251 -6.58 7.81 -27.60
N ALA A 252 -7.90 7.58 -27.72
CA ALA A 252 -8.60 7.67 -28.98
C ALA A 252 -8.57 9.10 -29.56
N ALA A 253 -8.79 10.11 -28.72
CA ALA A 253 -8.67 11.51 -29.12
C ALA A 253 -7.26 11.87 -29.62
N PHE A 254 -6.21 11.34 -29.00
CA PHE A 254 -4.84 11.55 -29.46
C PHE A 254 -4.60 10.84 -30.82
N ARG A 255 -5.07 9.60 -30.99
CA ARG A 255 -5.03 8.87 -32.26
C ARG A 255 -5.66 9.68 -33.37
N ASP A 256 -6.83 10.29 -33.14
CA ASP A 256 -7.56 11.06 -34.16
C ASP A 256 -6.79 12.32 -34.58
N LEU A 257 -6.08 12.98 -33.65
CA LEU A 257 -5.17 14.08 -34.01
C LEU A 257 -4.02 13.60 -34.92
N VAL A 258 -3.45 12.43 -34.64
CA VAL A 258 -2.40 11.83 -35.51
C VAL A 258 -2.97 11.47 -36.87
N GLN A 259 -4.13 10.82 -36.89
CA GLN A 259 -4.79 10.40 -38.14
C GLN A 259 -5.12 11.59 -39.06
N ASN A 260 -5.51 12.73 -38.48
CA ASN A 260 -5.87 13.95 -39.20
C ASN A 260 -4.67 14.90 -39.41
N GLU A 261 -3.48 14.49 -39.04
CA GLU A 261 -2.25 15.30 -39.09
C GLU A 261 -2.41 16.68 -38.41
N ASP A 262 -3.26 16.76 -37.36
CA ASP A 262 -3.50 18.01 -36.60
C ASP A 262 -2.33 18.31 -35.67
N VAL A 263 -1.29 18.89 -36.23
CA VAL A 263 -0.06 19.26 -35.47
C VAL A 263 -0.35 20.26 -34.36
N GLU A 264 -1.24 21.21 -34.58
CA GLU A 264 -1.55 22.23 -33.56
C GLU A 264 -2.37 21.65 -32.42
N GLY A 265 -3.28 20.72 -32.71
CA GLY A 265 -4.00 19.96 -31.69
C GLY A 265 -3.06 19.10 -30.83
N MET A 266 -2.13 18.38 -31.46
CA MET A 266 -1.09 17.61 -30.73
C MET A 266 -0.23 18.49 -29.83
N LYS A 267 0.25 19.65 -30.35
CA LYS A 267 1.03 20.61 -29.53
C LYS A 267 0.28 21.09 -28.30
N LYS A 268 -1.01 21.43 -28.44
CA LYS A 268 -1.86 21.85 -27.32
C LYS A 268 -1.93 20.77 -26.23
N LYS A 269 -2.16 19.51 -26.60
CA LYS A 269 -2.17 18.38 -25.64
C LYS A 269 -0.81 18.21 -24.96
N MET A 270 0.29 18.28 -25.69
CA MET A 270 1.65 18.13 -25.15
C MET A 270 1.99 19.28 -24.16
N ILE A 271 1.62 20.52 -24.46
CA ILE A 271 1.82 21.68 -23.57
C ILE A 271 1.00 21.47 -22.28
N SER A 272 -0.27 21.06 -22.39
CA SER A 272 -1.12 20.76 -21.24
C SER A 272 -0.51 19.64 -20.36
N SER A 273 -0.02 18.58 -20.98
CA SER A 273 0.66 17.48 -20.28
C SER A 273 1.91 17.95 -19.53
N THR A 274 2.77 18.72 -20.20
CA THR A 274 3.99 19.28 -19.59
C THR A 274 3.69 20.16 -18.38
N THR A 275 2.66 21.01 -18.51
CA THR A 275 2.24 21.90 -17.42
C THR A 275 1.74 21.10 -16.20
N ARG A 276 0.94 20.05 -16.44
CA ARG A 276 0.47 19.18 -15.35
C ARG A 276 1.60 18.37 -14.73
N ARG A 277 2.52 17.82 -15.56
CA ARG A 277 3.65 17.00 -15.08
C ARG A 277 4.57 17.77 -14.15
N ALA A 278 4.75 19.07 -14.35
CA ALA A 278 5.57 19.93 -13.50
C ALA A 278 5.08 19.98 -12.03
N LEU A 279 3.80 19.69 -11.76
CA LEU A 279 3.26 19.59 -10.40
C LEU A 279 3.79 18.38 -9.62
N PHE A 280 4.28 17.37 -10.32
CA PHE A 280 4.80 16.11 -9.76
C PHE A 280 6.33 16.07 -9.65
N ASP A 281 7.02 17.13 -10.04
CA ASP A 281 8.46 17.21 -9.90
C ASP A 281 8.81 17.34 -8.41
N LYS A 282 9.67 16.43 -7.94
CA LYS A 282 10.12 16.45 -6.55
C LYS A 282 10.94 17.72 -6.35
N LYS A 283 10.45 18.59 -5.46
CA LYS A 283 11.21 19.74 -4.98
C LYS A 283 12.28 19.30 -4.02
#